data_ab52c19c9d228db2a1c5887fa3de4c3c
#
_entry.id   ab52c19c9d228db2a1c5887fa3de4c3c
#
_cell.length_a   1.000
_cell.length_b   1.000
_cell.length_c   1.000
_cell.angle_alpha   90.00
_cell.angle_beta   90.00
_cell.angle_gamma   90.00
#
_symmetry.space_group_name_H-M   'P 1'
#
loop_
_entity.id
_entity.type
_entity.pdbx_description
1 polymer ?
#
loop_
_entity_poly.entity_id
_entity_poly.type
_entity_poly.pdbx_seq_one_letter_code
_entity_poly.pdbx_strand_id
1 'polypeptide(L)'
;MSVREDIAANLHSVISNISSPDIKLCTRQPFLLDELSQQQYPAVIVQTSEENREDSELGSGAKTRHGTIDFVILGFVKGTDTNIDTARNALITAIETAIEADITRNNKALDSEVIQVETDEGSLFPVGGIKMTIRCMYEYQSGTP
;
A
#
# COMPACT_ATOMS: atom_id res chain seq x y z
N MET A 1 -19.48 -4.78 -3.23
CA MET A 1 -18.48 -3.93 -2.57
C MET A 1 -18.10 -2.80 -3.51
N SER A 2 -17.62 -1.71 -2.96
CA SER A 2 -17.17 -0.58 -3.78
C SER A 2 -15.86 -0.92 -4.49
N VAL A 3 -15.60 -0.21 -5.60
CA VAL A 3 -14.33 -0.36 -6.33
C VAL A 3 -13.14 -0.01 -5.44
N ARG A 4 -13.27 1.03 -4.64
CA ARG A 4 -12.19 1.44 -3.74
C ARG A 4 -11.87 0.36 -2.70
N GLU A 5 -12.88 -0.36 -2.21
CA GLU A 5 -12.66 -1.47 -1.29
C GLU A 5 -12.00 -2.65 -2.00
N ASP A 6 -12.40 -2.91 -3.23
CA ASP A 6 -11.77 -3.96 -4.04
C ASP A 6 -10.30 -3.65 -4.29
N ILE A 7 -9.96 -2.39 -4.54
CA ILE A 7 -8.56 -1.98 -4.72
C ILE A 7 -7.76 -2.16 -3.42
N ALA A 8 -8.33 -1.75 -2.30
CA ALA A 8 -7.68 -1.90 -0.99
C ALA A 8 -7.43 -3.38 -0.66
N ALA A 9 -8.43 -4.22 -0.89
CA ALA A 9 -8.33 -5.65 -0.65
C ALA A 9 -7.28 -6.29 -1.56
N ASN A 10 -7.19 -5.86 -2.81
CA ASN A 10 -6.19 -6.35 -3.75
C ASN A 10 -4.78 -5.97 -3.28
N LEU A 11 -4.56 -4.72 -2.86
CA LEU A 11 -3.26 -4.30 -2.34
C LEU A 11 -2.84 -5.15 -1.15
N HIS A 12 -3.75 -5.37 -0.22
CA HIS A 12 -3.48 -6.23 0.94
C HIS A 12 -3.09 -7.64 0.50
N SER A 13 -3.84 -8.22 -0.43
CA SER A 13 -3.60 -9.58 -0.91
C SER A 13 -2.24 -9.69 -1.61
N VAL A 14 -1.92 -8.75 -2.50
CA VAL A 14 -0.68 -8.74 -3.26
C VAL A 14 0.53 -8.64 -2.33
N ILE A 15 0.45 -7.77 -1.33
CA ILE A 15 1.55 -7.59 -0.38
C ILE A 15 1.66 -8.81 0.55
N SER A 16 0.54 -9.38 0.98
CA SER A 16 0.54 -10.57 1.83
C SER A 16 1.22 -11.76 1.15
N ASN A 17 1.20 -11.82 -0.18
CA ASN A 17 1.75 -12.92 -0.95
C ASN A 17 3.22 -12.77 -1.30
N ILE A 18 3.87 -11.69 -0.85
CA ILE A 18 5.31 -11.51 -1.07
C ILE A 18 6.06 -12.59 -0.30
N SER A 19 6.96 -13.30 -0.99
CA SER A 19 7.71 -14.41 -0.39
C SER A 19 9.18 -14.09 -0.10
N SER A 20 9.71 -13.00 -0.67
CA SER A 20 11.11 -12.63 -0.46
C SER A 20 11.23 -11.11 -0.37
N PRO A 21 11.31 -10.54 0.83
CA PRO A 21 11.23 -11.21 2.14
C PRO A 21 9.83 -11.76 2.42
N ASP A 22 9.74 -12.82 3.21
CA ASP A 22 8.47 -13.42 3.58
C ASP A 22 7.76 -12.54 4.60
N ILE A 23 6.65 -11.92 4.20
CA ILE A 23 5.90 -11.01 5.07
C ILE A 23 5.17 -11.83 6.13
N LYS A 24 5.53 -11.62 7.39
CA LYS A 24 4.98 -12.40 8.51
C LYS A 24 3.65 -11.86 9.02
N LEU A 25 3.42 -10.57 8.86
CA LEU A 25 2.17 -9.93 9.27
C LEU A 25 1.82 -8.88 8.23
N CYS A 26 0.63 -8.98 7.65
CA CYS A 26 0.10 -7.97 6.75
C CYS A 26 -1.34 -7.70 7.15
N THR A 27 -1.64 -6.46 7.51
CA THR A 27 -2.95 -6.12 8.06
C THR A 27 -3.40 -4.76 7.53
N ARG A 28 -4.70 -4.54 7.55
CA ARG A 28 -5.29 -3.22 7.27
C ARG A 28 -5.62 -2.47 8.56
N GLN A 29 -5.31 -3.07 9.70
CA GLN A 29 -5.58 -2.47 11.01
C GLN A 29 -4.27 -2.05 11.66
N PRO A 30 -4.23 -0.89 12.32
CA PRO A 30 -3.01 -0.45 12.99
C PRO A 30 -2.66 -1.34 14.18
N PHE A 31 -1.38 -1.38 14.51
CA PHE A 31 -0.87 -2.09 15.66
C PHE A 31 0.25 -1.26 16.31
N LEU A 32 0.56 -1.58 17.56
CA LEU A 32 1.68 -0.97 18.24
C LEU A 32 2.93 -1.83 18.04
N LEU A 33 4.07 -1.20 17.76
CA LEU A 33 5.32 -1.92 17.55
C LEU A 33 5.72 -2.75 18.76
N ASP A 34 5.42 -2.26 19.96
CA ASP A 34 5.75 -2.95 21.20
C ASP A 34 4.98 -4.27 21.37
N GLU A 35 3.88 -4.44 20.66
CA GLU A 35 3.07 -5.65 20.73
C GLU A 35 3.52 -6.74 19.78
N LEU A 36 4.47 -6.43 18.87
CA LEU A 36 4.94 -7.40 17.90
C LEU A 36 6.07 -8.25 18.47
N SER A 37 5.97 -9.57 18.28
CA SER A 37 7.08 -10.47 18.55
C SER A 37 8.08 -10.41 17.40
N GLN A 38 9.30 -10.91 17.64
CA GLN A 38 10.33 -10.95 16.60
C GLN A 38 9.91 -11.78 15.39
N GLN A 39 9.04 -12.76 15.60
CA GLN A 39 8.58 -13.65 14.53
C GLN A 39 7.52 -12.99 13.62
N GLN A 40 7.01 -11.83 14.00
CA GLN A 40 6.02 -11.09 13.21
C GLN A 40 6.63 -10.08 12.25
N TYR A 41 7.95 -9.95 12.23
CA TYR A 41 8.64 -9.10 11.26
C TYR A 41 9.10 -9.91 10.05
N PRO A 42 9.06 -9.40 8.83
CA PRO A 42 8.54 -8.07 8.45
C PRO A 42 7.04 -7.95 8.62
N ALA A 43 6.59 -6.80 9.11
CA ALA A 43 5.18 -6.50 9.33
C ALA A 43 4.78 -5.30 8.45
N VAL A 44 3.57 -5.36 7.87
CA VAL A 44 3.10 -4.33 6.96
C VAL A 44 1.67 -3.96 7.29
N ILE A 45 1.38 -2.65 7.29
CA ILE A 45 0.02 -2.12 7.40
C ILE A 45 -0.35 -1.46 6.08
N VAL A 46 -1.52 -1.78 5.56
CA VAL A 46 -2.08 -1.16 4.35
C VAL A 46 -3.29 -0.34 4.75
N GLN A 47 -3.26 0.97 4.51
CA GLN A 47 -4.35 1.85 4.91
C GLN A 47 -4.77 2.76 3.76
N THR A 48 -6.09 2.98 3.64
CA THR A 48 -6.64 3.97 2.73
C THR A 48 -6.37 5.36 3.31
N SER A 49 -5.86 6.26 2.48
CA SER A 49 -5.61 7.64 2.87
C SER A 49 -6.61 8.57 2.18
N GLU A 50 -6.17 9.43 1.32
CA GLU A 50 -7.00 10.45 0.69
C GLU A 50 -7.50 10.02 -0.68
N GLU A 51 -8.64 10.56 -1.08
CA GLU A 51 -9.18 10.35 -2.41
C GLU A 51 -9.70 11.68 -2.96
N ASN A 52 -9.35 11.98 -4.21
CA ASN A 52 -9.89 13.10 -4.95
C ASN A 52 -10.72 12.55 -6.10
N ARG A 53 -11.83 13.23 -6.39
CA ARG A 53 -12.76 12.77 -7.42
C ARG A 53 -13.08 13.92 -8.37
N GLU A 54 -13.22 13.58 -9.64
CA GLU A 54 -13.59 14.53 -10.66
C GLU A 54 -14.44 13.86 -11.73
N ASP A 55 -15.22 14.66 -12.46
CA ASP A 55 -16.01 14.14 -13.56
C ASP A 55 -15.12 13.90 -14.78
N SER A 56 -15.27 12.74 -15.41
CA SER A 56 -14.56 12.42 -16.64
C SER A 56 -15.34 12.86 -17.89
N GLU A 57 -16.60 13.25 -17.71
CA GLU A 57 -17.44 13.70 -18.81
C GLU A 57 -18.37 14.83 -18.35
N LEU A 58 -18.82 15.66 -19.29
CA LEU A 58 -19.72 16.76 -19.02
C LEU A 58 -21.16 16.34 -19.30
N GLY A 59 -22.10 16.97 -18.61
CA GLY A 59 -23.51 16.74 -18.85
C GLY A 59 -24.31 16.58 -17.58
N SER A 60 -25.60 16.30 -17.71
CA SER A 60 -26.48 16.01 -16.60
C SER A 60 -26.88 14.53 -16.61
N GLY A 61 -27.27 14.01 -15.44
CA GLY A 61 -27.64 12.61 -15.28
C GLY A 61 -26.48 11.76 -14.77
N ALA A 62 -26.53 10.46 -15.02
CA ALA A 62 -25.49 9.54 -14.59
C ALA A 62 -24.18 9.85 -15.32
N LYS A 63 -23.10 10.01 -14.57
CA LYS A 63 -21.79 10.38 -15.10
C LYS A 63 -20.76 9.35 -14.70
N THR A 64 -19.78 9.14 -15.59
CA THR A 64 -18.56 8.44 -15.24
C THR A 64 -17.65 9.43 -14.52
N ARG A 65 -17.14 9.04 -13.38
CA ARG A 65 -16.24 9.88 -12.59
C ARG A 65 -14.91 9.15 -12.36
N HIS A 66 -13.87 9.95 -12.19
CA HIS A 66 -12.55 9.46 -11.84
C HIS A 66 -12.29 9.63 -10.35
N GLY A 67 -11.81 8.58 -9.71
CA GLY A 67 -11.25 8.68 -8.37
C GLY A 67 -9.74 8.49 -8.43
N THR A 68 -9.01 9.35 -7.73
CA THR A 68 -7.58 9.20 -7.50
C THR A 68 -7.42 8.98 -6.00
N ILE A 69 -7.11 7.75 -5.62
CA ILE A 69 -7.06 7.34 -4.22
C ILE A 69 -5.63 7.00 -3.83
N ASP A 70 -5.20 7.52 -2.69
CA ASP A 70 -3.88 7.24 -2.13
C ASP A 70 -4.01 6.21 -1.00
N PHE A 71 -3.10 5.25 -1.02
CA PHE A 71 -2.94 4.27 0.05
C PHE A 71 -1.59 4.47 0.68
N VAL A 72 -1.55 4.37 2.01
CA VAL A 72 -0.30 4.44 2.76
C VAL A 72 0.06 3.03 3.22
N ILE A 73 1.27 2.64 2.93
CA ILE A 73 1.81 1.34 3.33
C ILE A 73 2.93 1.60 4.31
N LEU A 74 2.75 1.11 5.54
CA LEU A 74 3.77 1.19 6.58
C LEU A 74 4.39 -0.20 6.72
N GLY A 75 5.70 -0.27 6.58
CA GLY A 75 6.42 -1.53 6.71
C GLY A 75 7.46 -1.45 7.80
N PHE A 76 7.67 -2.56 8.49
CA PHE A 76 8.62 -2.64 9.60
C PHE A 76 9.45 -3.89 9.46
N VAL A 77 10.78 -3.73 9.55
CA VAL A 77 11.73 -4.84 9.53
C VAL A 77 12.55 -4.79 10.80
N LYS A 78 13.14 -5.92 11.15
CA LYS A 78 14.07 -5.99 12.27
C LYS A 78 15.42 -6.45 11.76
N GLY A 79 16.48 -5.84 12.29
CA GLY A 79 17.82 -6.15 11.83
C GLY A 79 18.87 -5.63 12.79
N THR A 80 20.12 -5.67 12.33
CA THR A 80 21.27 -5.17 13.08
C THR A 80 21.67 -3.80 12.52
N ASP A 81 22.57 -3.11 13.23
CA ASP A 81 23.11 -1.84 12.78
C ASP A 81 23.86 -1.93 11.44
N THR A 82 24.29 -3.13 11.04
CA THR A 82 25.00 -3.32 9.78
C THR A 82 24.10 -3.69 8.60
N ASN A 83 22.86 -4.16 8.84
CA ASN A 83 21.99 -4.62 7.77
C ASN A 83 20.57 -4.05 7.78
N ILE A 84 20.25 -3.16 8.72
CA ILE A 84 18.89 -2.64 8.83
C ILE A 84 18.48 -1.82 7.59
N ASP A 85 19.40 -1.04 7.04
CA ASP A 85 19.12 -0.27 5.84
C ASP A 85 18.91 -1.17 4.62
N THR A 86 19.72 -2.21 4.51
CA THR A 86 19.55 -3.22 3.44
C THR A 86 18.20 -3.91 3.56
N ALA A 87 17.78 -4.24 4.78
CA ALA A 87 16.49 -4.88 5.02
C ALA A 87 15.32 -3.96 4.65
N ARG A 88 15.41 -2.65 4.98
CA ARG A 88 14.40 -1.69 4.57
C ARG A 88 14.30 -1.60 3.05
N ASN A 89 15.43 -1.49 2.38
CA ASN A 89 15.46 -1.38 0.92
C ASN A 89 14.93 -2.63 0.25
N ALA A 90 15.21 -3.81 0.80
CA ALA A 90 14.67 -5.06 0.29
C ALA A 90 13.15 -5.11 0.40
N LEU A 91 12.60 -4.64 1.51
CA LEU A 91 11.15 -4.59 1.70
C LEU A 91 10.52 -3.59 0.72
N ILE A 92 11.10 -2.41 0.56
CA ILE A 92 10.61 -1.40 -0.40
C ILE A 92 10.56 -1.97 -1.80
N THR A 93 11.66 -2.59 -2.25
CA THR A 93 11.74 -3.16 -3.60
C THR A 93 10.72 -4.27 -3.79
N ALA A 94 10.53 -5.14 -2.80
CA ALA A 94 9.57 -6.23 -2.89
C ALA A 94 8.14 -5.71 -3.01
N ILE A 95 7.78 -4.70 -2.22
CA ILE A 95 6.45 -4.11 -2.27
C ILE A 95 6.22 -3.42 -3.61
N GLU A 96 7.17 -2.62 -4.06
CA GLU A 96 7.04 -1.92 -5.34
C GLU A 96 6.92 -2.90 -6.51
N THR A 97 7.73 -3.92 -6.53
CA THR A 97 7.68 -4.96 -7.58
C THR A 97 6.32 -5.66 -7.58
N ALA A 98 5.80 -6.00 -6.41
CA ALA A 98 4.51 -6.68 -6.29
C ALA A 98 3.36 -5.79 -6.78
N ILE A 99 3.40 -4.49 -6.43
CA ILE A 99 2.35 -3.55 -6.83
C ILE A 99 2.39 -3.30 -8.33
N GLU A 100 3.56 -3.10 -8.90
CA GLU A 100 3.70 -2.76 -10.32
C GLU A 100 3.59 -3.96 -11.25
N ALA A 101 3.57 -5.18 -10.70
CA ALA A 101 3.32 -6.37 -11.51
C ALA A 101 1.91 -6.37 -12.12
N ASP A 102 0.95 -5.71 -11.48
CA ASP A 102 -0.40 -5.49 -12.03
C ASP A 102 -0.90 -4.11 -11.61
N ILE A 103 -0.74 -3.13 -12.46
CA ILE A 103 -1.15 -1.75 -12.17
C ILE A 103 -2.66 -1.58 -12.19
N THR A 104 -3.41 -2.58 -12.66
CA THR A 104 -4.88 -2.51 -12.78
C THR A 104 -5.60 -3.00 -11.54
N ARG A 105 -4.89 -3.49 -10.54
CA ARG A 105 -5.51 -4.06 -9.34
C ARG A 105 -6.62 -5.06 -9.69
N ASN A 106 -6.27 -6.04 -10.53
CA ASN A 106 -7.21 -7.06 -11.00
C ASN A 106 -8.40 -6.42 -11.74
N ASN A 107 -8.11 -5.47 -12.63
CA ASN A 107 -9.08 -4.73 -13.46
C ASN A 107 -10.01 -3.80 -12.66
N LYS A 108 -9.62 -3.41 -11.47
CA LYS A 108 -10.40 -2.46 -10.65
C LYS A 108 -9.86 -1.04 -10.73
N ALA A 109 -8.64 -0.85 -11.20
CA ALA A 109 -8.01 0.45 -11.35
C ALA A 109 -7.51 0.65 -12.76
N LEU A 110 -7.41 1.91 -13.19
CA LEU A 110 -6.81 2.27 -14.46
C LEU A 110 -5.29 2.26 -14.37
N ASP A 111 -4.76 2.64 -13.21
CA ASP A 111 -3.32 2.74 -12.99
C ASP A 111 -3.02 2.70 -11.50
N SER A 112 -1.85 2.22 -11.16
CA SER A 112 -1.32 2.22 -9.80
C SER A 112 0.17 2.52 -9.86
N GLU A 113 0.63 3.44 -9.01
CA GLU A 113 2.05 3.77 -8.95
C GLU A 113 2.49 4.13 -7.54
N VAL A 114 3.75 3.89 -7.25
CA VAL A 114 4.39 4.32 -6.01
C VAL A 114 4.87 5.76 -6.23
N ILE A 115 4.31 6.69 -5.46
CA ILE A 115 4.63 8.13 -5.65
C ILE A 115 5.56 8.68 -4.61
N GLN A 116 5.75 7.99 -3.49
CA GLN A 116 6.64 8.46 -2.43
C GLN A 116 7.11 7.29 -1.59
N VAL A 117 8.38 7.34 -1.18
CA VAL A 117 8.97 6.38 -0.26
C VAL A 117 9.71 7.16 0.80
N GLU A 118 9.44 6.87 2.06
CA GLU A 118 10.12 7.45 3.21
C GLU A 118 10.63 6.35 4.13
N THR A 119 11.70 6.64 4.86
CA THR A 119 12.24 5.73 5.86
C THR A 119 12.28 6.42 7.22
N ASP A 120 12.44 5.65 8.28
CA ASP A 120 12.57 6.19 9.63
C ASP A 120 13.95 6.78 9.93
N GLU A 121 14.90 6.61 9.01
CA GLU A 121 16.27 7.11 9.12
C GLU A 121 16.98 6.65 10.39
N GLY A 122 16.58 5.50 10.93
CA GLY A 122 17.17 4.91 12.13
C GLY A 122 16.50 5.28 13.44
N SER A 123 15.44 6.10 13.40
CA SER A 123 14.76 6.56 14.63
C SER A 123 14.08 5.44 15.41
N LEU A 124 13.75 4.34 14.75
CA LEU A 124 13.06 3.19 15.36
C LEU A 124 14.00 2.02 15.67
N PHE A 125 15.30 2.19 15.45
CA PHE A 125 16.25 1.08 15.68
C PHE A 125 16.01 0.41 17.05
N PRO A 126 16.00 -0.96 17.13
CA PRO A 126 16.41 -1.96 16.15
C PRO A 126 15.37 -2.32 15.10
N VAL A 127 14.27 -1.60 15.01
CA VAL A 127 13.25 -1.75 13.98
C VAL A 127 13.53 -0.74 12.89
N GLY A 128 13.42 -1.14 11.62
CA GLY A 128 13.50 -0.23 10.49
C GLY A 128 12.11 0.00 9.92
N GLY A 129 11.69 1.25 9.83
CA GLY A 129 10.37 1.61 9.31
C GLY A 129 10.45 2.18 7.91
N ILE A 130 9.44 1.88 7.10
CA ILE A 130 9.25 2.48 5.79
C ILE A 130 7.81 2.97 5.67
N LYS A 131 7.63 4.01 4.86
CA LYS A 131 6.30 4.50 4.51
C LYS A 131 6.28 4.71 3.00
N MET A 132 5.35 4.04 2.34
CA MET A 132 5.17 4.17 0.89
C MET A 132 3.78 4.70 0.63
N THR A 133 3.66 5.63 -0.30
CA THR A 133 2.36 6.12 -0.77
C THR A 133 2.12 5.59 -2.17
N ILE A 134 1.00 4.90 -2.34
CA ILE A 134 0.59 4.30 -3.59
C ILE A 134 -0.62 5.08 -4.10
N ARG A 135 -0.56 5.54 -5.33
CA ARG A 135 -1.68 6.27 -5.95
C ARG A 135 -2.33 5.38 -6.99
N CYS A 136 -3.63 5.17 -6.82
CA CYS A 136 -4.44 4.39 -7.76
C CYS A 136 -5.50 5.30 -8.39
N MET A 137 -5.69 5.18 -9.69
CA MET A 137 -6.75 5.88 -10.43
C MET A 137 -7.80 4.87 -10.84
N TYR A 138 -9.07 5.21 -10.67
CA TYR A 138 -10.15 4.33 -11.09
C TYR A 138 -11.34 5.14 -11.59
N GLU A 139 -12.24 4.46 -12.31
CA GLU A 139 -13.49 5.05 -12.79
C GLU A 139 -14.66 4.38 -12.09
N TYR A 140 -15.73 5.15 -11.90
CA TYR A 140 -16.97 4.64 -11.35
C TYR A 140 -18.13 5.48 -11.86
N GLN A 141 -19.34 4.89 -11.78
CA GLN A 141 -20.56 5.63 -12.10
C GLN A 141 -20.95 6.48 -10.92
N SER A 142 -21.43 7.70 -11.19
CA SER A 142 -21.88 8.62 -10.16
C SER A 142 -22.88 7.93 -9.24
N GLY A 143 -22.61 7.96 -7.92
CA GLY A 143 -23.46 7.35 -6.92
C GLY A 143 -23.13 5.88 -6.60
N THR A 144 -22.23 5.24 -7.34
CA THR A 144 -21.86 3.83 -7.14
C THR A 144 -20.35 3.66 -7.16
N PRO A 145 -19.64 4.27 -6.19
CA PRO A 145 -18.18 4.21 -6.16
C PRO A 145 -17.62 2.83 -5.85
#